data_beb3e8218e0ffc4748d8b6c46c5aa4b6
#
_entry.id   beb3e8218e0ffc4748d8b6c46c5aa4b6
#
_cell.length_a   1.000
_cell.length_b   1.000
_cell.length_c   1.000
_cell.angle_alpha   90.00
_cell.angle_beta   90.00
_cell.angle_gamma   90.00
#
_symmetry.space_group_name_H-M   'P 1'
#
loop_
_entity.id
_entity.type
_entity.pdbx_description
1 polymer ?
#
loop_
_entity_poly.entity_id
_entity_poly.type
_entity_poly.pdbx_seq_one_letter_code
_entity_poly.pdbx_strand_id
1 'polypeptide(L)'
;MPIQQDCRVLEHQQLTPAYLKLTLASDYISSHGSPGQFVNVRVSGDSAPLLRRPLSLHRVDPAKQTFDLLYEVIGKGTELLTKVKVGEELSVLGPLGSGFKADKQIALLVAGGMGIAPLRFLAQEALKKTKAVYVFIGAKTHGQIICEEEFRQLGCQVLVATENGTAGKKGLITDILNEFLSSSIERSDLGLSAIYTCGPRAMLKVVSEIAQQKQIPCQISLEAWMACGLGACKGCAVDTKKGYKMVCEVGPVFSAEDIKW
;
A
#
# COMPACT_ATOMS: atom_id res chain seq x y z
N MET A 1 16.49 -12.45 1.19
CA MET A 1 15.74 -13.18 2.24
C MET A 1 15.33 -12.19 3.32
N PRO A 2 14.19 -12.34 4.05
CA PRO A 2 13.88 -11.44 5.16
C PRO A 2 14.89 -11.59 6.30
N ILE A 3 15.24 -10.48 6.94
CA ILE A 3 16.07 -10.46 8.14
C ILE A 3 15.34 -9.77 9.30
N GLN A 4 15.69 -10.12 10.52
CA GLN A 4 15.28 -9.36 11.69
C GLN A 4 16.44 -8.46 12.13
N GLN A 5 16.13 -7.18 12.34
CA GLN A 5 17.11 -6.19 12.77
C GLN A 5 16.44 -5.11 13.62
N ASP A 6 17.23 -4.43 14.42
CA ASP A 6 16.79 -3.23 15.11
C ASP A 6 17.05 -2.02 14.22
N CYS A 7 15.99 -1.21 14.01
CA CYS A 7 16.01 -0.05 13.12
C CYS A 7 15.81 1.21 13.96
N ARG A 8 16.74 2.16 13.84
CA ARG A 8 16.64 3.44 14.54
C ARG A 8 15.56 4.32 13.93
N VAL A 9 14.72 4.91 14.77
CA VAL A 9 13.72 5.89 14.38
C VAL A 9 14.41 7.23 14.11
N LEU A 10 14.28 7.71 12.88
CA LEU A 10 14.86 8.98 12.44
C LEU A 10 13.83 10.11 12.45
N GLU A 11 12.57 9.79 12.10
CA GLU A 11 11.47 10.73 12.12
C GLU A 11 10.18 10.00 12.51
N HIS A 12 9.32 10.69 13.26
CA HIS A 12 7.99 10.22 13.60
C HIS A 12 7.02 11.39 13.48
N GLN A 13 6.31 11.45 12.36
CA GLN A 13 5.46 12.57 11.98
C GLN A 13 3.98 12.21 12.11
N GLN A 14 3.21 13.02 12.80
CA GLN A 14 1.75 12.96 12.79
C GLN A 14 1.23 13.74 11.58
N LEU A 15 0.55 13.05 10.65
CA LEU A 15 -0.02 13.65 9.44
C LEU A 15 -1.43 14.19 9.71
N THR A 16 -2.22 13.41 10.45
CA THR A 16 -3.55 13.77 10.94
C THR A 16 -3.73 13.16 12.33
N PRO A 17 -4.82 13.40 13.06
CA PRO A 17 -5.04 12.75 14.36
C PRO A 17 -4.98 11.23 14.34
N ALA A 18 -5.31 10.59 13.20
CA ALA A 18 -5.34 9.13 13.06
C ALA A 18 -4.15 8.54 12.28
N TYR A 19 -3.45 9.33 11.45
CA TYR A 19 -2.42 8.83 10.54
C TYR A 19 -1.05 9.36 10.89
N LEU A 20 -0.07 8.45 11.00
CA LEU A 20 1.31 8.77 11.31
C LEU A 20 2.26 8.13 10.28
N LYS A 21 3.41 8.77 10.11
CA LYS A 21 4.51 8.29 9.28
C LYS A 21 5.77 8.14 10.13
N LEU A 22 6.40 6.96 10.02
CA LEU A 22 7.68 6.63 10.64
C LEU A 22 8.75 6.52 9.57
N THR A 23 9.88 7.21 9.76
CA THR A 23 11.10 7.01 8.98
C THR A 23 12.11 6.25 9.83
N LEU A 24 12.58 5.12 9.31
CA LEU A 24 13.49 4.21 9.98
C LEU A 24 14.78 4.03 9.18
N ALA A 25 15.91 3.87 9.88
CA ALA A 25 17.19 3.58 9.26
C ALA A 25 17.35 2.07 9.03
N SER A 26 17.67 1.69 7.80
CA SER A 26 18.10 0.35 7.44
C SER A 26 18.66 0.35 6.02
N ASP A 27 19.94 0.05 5.89
CA ASP A 27 20.57 -0.20 4.59
C ASP A 27 19.93 -1.42 3.91
N TYR A 28 19.71 -2.49 4.65
CA TYR A 28 19.17 -3.73 4.09
C TYR A 28 17.75 -3.56 3.53
N ILE A 29 16.81 -2.99 4.30
CA ILE A 29 15.42 -2.83 3.86
C ILE A 29 15.32 -1.82 2.71
N SER A 30 16.08 -0.72 2.77
CA SER A 30 16.07 0.30 1.71
C SER A 30 16.63 -0.22 0.39
N SER A 31 17.61 -1.13 0.44
CA SER A 31 18.26 -1.70 -0.75
C SER A 31 17.53 -2.93 -1.32
N HIS A 32 16.81 -3.69 -0.49
CA HIS A 32 16.17 -4.96 -0.90
C HIS A 32 14.64 -4.90 -0.92
N GLY A 33 14.05 -3.82 -0.41
CA GLY A 33 12.60 -3.63 -0.44
C GLY A 33 12.08 -3.39 -1.86
N SER A 34 10.87 -3.90 -2.12
CA SER A 34 10.17 -3.71 -3.39
C SER A 34 8.75 -3.18 -3.15
N PRO A 35 8.18 -2.41 -4.10
CA PRO A 35 6.83 -1.86 -3.98
C PRO A 35 5.80 -2.94 -3.66
N GLY A 36 4.94 -2.69 -2.67
CA GLY A 36 3.91 -3.63 -2.23
C GLY A 36 4.37 -4.63 -1.18
N GLN A 37 5.66 -4.76 -0.90
CA GLN A 37 6.14 -5.51 0.25
C GLN A 37 5.86 -4.78 1.56
N PHE A 38 5.96 -5.50 2.66
CA PHE A 38 5.72 -5.00 4.01
C PHE A 38 6.84 -5.44 4.97
N VAL A 39 6.80 -4.89 6.17
CA VAL A 39 7.63 -5.32 7.30
C VAL A 39 6.77 -5.62 8.51
N ASN A 40 7.23 -6.49 9.39
CA ASN A 40 6.61 -6.77 10.68
C ASN A 40 7.35 -6.04 11.80
N VAL A 41 6.71 -5.05 12.41
CA VAL A 41 7.26 -4.22 13.48
C VAL A 41 6.86 -4.73 14.85
N ARG A 42 7.82 -4.91 15.76
CA ARG A 42 7.56 -5.17 17.18
C ARG A 42 7.29 -3.82 17.87
N VAL A 43 6.10 -3.68 18.42
CA VAL A 43 5.62 -2.41 18.98
C VAL A 43 5.81 -2.27 20.50
N SER A 44 6.30 -3.31 21.15
CA SER A 44 6.57 -3.33 22.60
C SER A 44 7.69 -4.31 22.91
N GLY A 45 8.53 -4.00 23.90
CA GLY A 45 9.49 -4.93 24.51
C GLY A 45 8.80 -5.98 25.40
N ASP A 46 7.59 -5.71 25.86
CA ASP A 46 6.80 -6.56 26.75
C ASP A 46 6.12 -7.72 25.98
N SER A 47 5.52 -8.64 26.73
CA SER A 47 4.76 -9.76 26.20
C SER A 47 3.39 -9.37 25.60
N ALA A 48 2.92 -8.16 25.82
CA ALA A 48 1.63 -7.66 25.32
C ALA A 48 1.77 -6.28 24.66
N PRO A 49 1.39 -6.15 23.36
CA PRO A 49 0.82 -7.15 22.47
C PRO A 49 1.90 -8.10 21.92
N LEU A 50 1.61 -9.39 21.95
CA LEU A 50 2.54 -10.46 21.54
C LEU A 50 2.95 -10.36 20.06
N LEU A 51 1.99 -10.07 19.18
CA LEU A 51 2.22 -10.11 17.74
C LEU A 51 2.83 -8.79 17.23
N ARG A 52 3.71 -8.91 16.24
CA ARG A 52 4.20 -7.78 15.45
C ARG A 52 3.06 -7.16 14.61
N ARG A 53 3.27 -5.97 14.11
CA ARG A 53 2.34 -5.27 13.19
C ARG A 53 2.88 -5.26 11.78
N PRO A 54 2.15 -5.86 10.81
CA PRO A 54 2.51 -5.77 9.41
C PRO A 54 2.22 -4.35 8.91
N LEU A 55 3.23 -3.67 8.41
CA LEU A 55 3.13 -2.34 7.85
C LEU A 55 3.79 -2.32 6.47
N SER A 56 3.06 -1.80 5.48
CA SER A 56 3.55 -1.72 4.10
C SER A 56 4.73 -0.75 3.99
N LEU A 57 5.71 -1.09 3.15
CA LEU A 57 6.76 -0.15 2.76
C LEU A 57 6.12 0.99 1.95
N HIS A 58 6.10 2.17 2.56
CA HIS A 58 5.53 3.38 1.95
C HIS A 58 6.51 4.04 1.00
N ARG A 59 7.78 4.08 1.39
CA ARG A 59 8.89 4.62 0.62
C ARG A 59 10.17 3.90 1.01
N VAL A 60 11.11 3.79 0.08
CA VAL A 60 12.52 3.48 0.38
C VAL A 60 13.42 4.55 -0.24
N ASP A 61 14.54 4.82 0.42
CA ASP A 61 15.58 5.72 -0.05
C ASP A 61 16.95 5.05 0.19
N PRO A 62 17.47 4.29 -0.79
CA PRO A 62 18.75 3.61 -0.66
C PRO A 62 19.93 4.57 -0.43
N ALA A 63 19.88 5.78 -0.99
CA ALA A 63 20.96 6.77 -0.83
C ALA A 63 21.07 7.28 0.62
N LYS A 64 19.92 7.37 1.31
CA LYS A 64 19.85 7.76 2.72
C LYS A 64 19.83 6.55 3.65
N GLN A 65 19.76 5.32 3.12
CA GLN A 65 19.62 4.09 3.87
C GLN A 65 18.39 4.09 4.79
N THR A 66 17.24 4.61 4.27
CA THR A 66 16.01 4.77 5.05
C THR A 66 14.80 4.14 4.35
N PHE A 67 13.79 3.84 5.15
CA PHE A 67 12.46 3.47 4.66
C PHE A 67 11.37 4.10 5.53
N ASP A 68 10.24 4.39 4.90
CA ASP A 68 9.09 4.98 5.55
C ASP A 68 7.95 3.96 5.69
N LEU A 69 7.27 4.01 6.83
CA LEU A 69 6.06 3.28 7.14
C LEU A 69 4.94 4.27 7.43
N LEU A 70 3.80 4.09 6.78
CA LEU A 70 2.60 4.86 7.02
C LEU A 70 1.58 3.97 7.75
N TYR A 71 0.97 4.45 8.83
CA TYR A 71 0.02 3.66 9.60
C TYR A 71 -1.12 4.49 10.19
N GLU A 72 -2.24 3.80 10.44
CA GLU A 72 -3.41 4.34 11.14
C GLU A 72 -3.46 3.82 12.57
N VAL A 73 -3.86 4.68 13.50
CA VAL A 73 -4.05 4.32 14.91
C VAL A 73 -5.43 3.68 15.07
N ILE A 74 -5.48 2.35 15.02
CA ILE A 74 -6.73 1.58 15.08
C ILE A 74 -6.85 0.64 16.29
N GLY A 75 -5.81 0.57 17.14
CA GLY A 75 -5.83 -0.29 18.32
C GLY A 75 -4.53 -0.29 19.09
N LYS A 76 -4.49 -1.07 20.17
CA LYS A 76 -3.43 -1.05 21.19
C LYS A 76 -1.99 -1.11 20.61
N GLY A 77 -1.77 -1.88 19.54
CA GLY A 77 -0.42 -1.98 18.94
C GLY A 77 0.00 -0.69 18.24
N THR A 78 -0.88 -0.09 17.45
CA THR A 78 -0.60 1.18 16.78
C THR A 78 -0.63 2.36 17.75
N GLU A 79 -1.40 2.28 18.84
CA GLU A 79 -1.33 3.26 19.96
C GLU A 79 0.03 3.22 20.67
N LEU A 80 0.60 2.04 20.90
CA LEU A 80 1.95 1.94 21.46
C LEU A 80 2.99 2.50 20.50
N LEU A 81 2.82 2.27 19.21
CA LEU A 81 3.71 2.79 18.20
C LEU A 81 3.74 4.33 18.16
N THR A 82 2.63 5.02 18.51
CA THR A 82 2.61 6.49 18.60
C THR A 82 3.52 7.05 19.69
N LYS A 83 3.91 6.24 20.67
CA LYS A 83 4.74 6.67 21.80
C LYS A 83 6.23 6.56 21.53
N VAL A 84 6.62 5.90 20.44
CA VAL A 84 8.01 5.71 20.04
C VAL A 84 8.63 7.06 19.67
N LYS A 85 9.82 7.32 20.21
CA LYS A 85 10.53 8.59 20.04
C LYS A 85 11.63 8.48 18.97
N VAL A 86 11.96 9.60 18.37
CA VAL A 86 13.14 9.73 17.52
C VAL A 86 14.40 9.35 18.34
N GLY A 87 15.25 8.51 17.74
CA GLY A 87 16.44 7.96 18.36
C GLY A 87 16.26 6.60 19.02
N GLU A 88 15.02 6.16 19.29
CA GLU A 88 14.75 4.80 19.77
C GLU A 88 14.91 3.77 18.66
N GLU A 89 15.03 2.49 19.03
CA GLU A 89 15.14 1.37 18.11
C GLU A 89 13.86 0.53 18.12
N LEU A 90 13.43 0.13 16.93
CA LEU A 90 12.33 -0.80 16.72
C LEU A 90 12.84 -2.08 16.09
N SER A 91 12.48 -3.22 16.66
CA SER A 91 12.76 -4.51 16.05
C SER A 91 11.84 -4.75 14.86
N VAL A 92 12.42 -4.84 13.66
CA VAL A 92 11.74 -4.97 12.37
C VAL A 92 12.17 -6.28 11.71
N LEU A 93 11.19 -7.03 11.20
CA LEU A 93 11.39 -8.21 10.39
C LEU A 93 10.95 -7.92 8.94
N GLY A 94 11.86 -8.03 7.98
CA GLY A 94 11.53 -7.77 6.59
C GLY A 94 12.74 -7.62 5.66
N PRO A 95 12.51 -7.25 4.39
CA PRO A 95 11.20 -7.09 3.74
C PRO A 95 10.48 -8.44 3.56
N LEU A 96 9.15 -8.44 3.55
CA LEU A 96 8.29 -9.62 3.52
C LEU A 96 7.32 -9.60 2.34
N GLY A 97 6.92 -10.79 1.90
CA GLY A 97 5.94 -10.99 0.84
C GLY A 97 6.44 -10.65 -0.56
N SER A 98 5.53 -10.74 -1.53
CA SER A 98 5.76 -10.46 -2.95
C SER A 98 5.11 -9.13 -3.34
N GLY A 99 5.86 -8.28 -4.04
CA GLY A 99 5.44 -6.93 -4.40
C GLY A 99 4.75 -6.82 -5.75
N PHE A 100 4.37 -5.59 -6.11
CA PHE A 100 3.83 -5.22 -7.42
C PHE A 100 4.87 -5.36 -8.54
N LYS A 101 4.39 -5.70 -9.72
CA LYS A 101 5.18 -5.74 -10.95
C LYS A 101 4.68 -4.64 -11.89
N ALA A 102 5.38 -3.52 -11.95
CA ALA A 102 5.09 -2.41 -12.86
C ALA A 102 5.81 -2.65 -14.19
N ASP A 103 5.14 -3.27 -15.14
CA ASP A 103 5.66 -3.66 -16.44
C ASP A 103 4.94 -3.00 -17.63
N LYS A 104 3.89 -2.21 -17.36
CA LYS A 104 3.12 -1.49 -18.37
C LYS A 104 3.55 -0.03 -18.48
N GLN A 105 3.20 0.61 -19.62
CA GLN A 105 3.59 1.99 -19.89
C GLN A 105 2.74 3.03 -19.14
N ILE A 106 1.55 2.66 -18.70
CA ILE A 106 0.64 3.52 -17.94
C ILE A 106 0.26 2.80 -16.66
N ALA A 107 0.51 3.42 -15.52
CA ALA A 107 0.15 2.89 -14.22
C ALA A 107 -1.06 3.63 -13.64
N LEU A 108 -2.13 2.89 -13.32
CA LEU A 108 -3.36 3.38 -12.70
C LEU A 108 -3.40 2.87 -11.26
N LEU A 109 -3.04 3.72 -10.30
CA LEU A 109 -2.98 3.38 -8.88
C LEU A 109 -4.28 3.78 -8.20
N VAL A 110 -4.99 2.84 -7.60
CA VAL A 110 -6.29 3.07 -6.96
C VAL A 110 -6.22 2.77 -5.48
N ALA A 111 -6.39 3.79 -4.66
CA ALA A 111 -6.28 3.73 -3.20
C ALA A 111 -7.60 4.03 -2.50
N GLY A 112 -7.94 3.24 -1.49
CA GLY A 112 -8.99 3.56 -0.52
C GLY A 112 -8.42 3.68 0.89
N GLY A 113 -8.54 4.85 1.51
CA GLY A 113 -8.02 5.07 2.87
C GLY A 113 -6.54 4.72 3.00
N MET A 114 -6.21 3.90 4.01
CA MET A 114 -4.83 3.44 4.26
C MET A 114 -4.20 2.61 3.13
N GLY A 115 -5.00 2.12 2.17
CA GLY A 115 -4.46 1.46 0.97
C GLY A 115 -3.53 2.31 0.12
N ILE A 116 -3.45 3.61 0.39
CA ILE A 116 -2.47 4.52 -0.23
C ILE A 116 -1.03 4.17 0.17
N ALA A 117 -0.82 3.55 1.34
CA ALA A 117 0.51 3.31 1.90
C ALA A 117 1.47 2.55 0.96
N PRO A 118 1.14 1.37 0.42
CA PRO A 118 2.03 0.65 -0.48
C PRO A 118 2.16 1.28 -1.87
N LEU A 119 1.22 2.14 -2.27
CA LEU A 119 1.16 2.67 -3.63
C LEU A 119 2.11 3.84 -3.87
N ARG A 120 2.55 4.53 -2.82
CA ARG A 120 3.52 5.62 -2.95
C ARG A 120 4.88 5.11 -3.43
N PHE A 121 5.37 3.99 -2.87
CA PHE A 121 6.61 3.37 -3.32
C PHE A 121 6.46 2.84 -4.76
N LEU A 122 5.31 2.25 -5.08
CA LEU A 122 5.03 1.82 -6.45
C LEU A 122 5.05 2.99 -7.43
N ALA A 123 4.45 4.13 -7.10
CA ALA A 123 4.48 5.33 -7.95
C ALA A 123 5.92 5.79 -8.23
N GLN A 124 6.76 5.85 -7.20
CA GLN A 124 8.17 6.22 -7.32
C GLN A 124 8.93 5.31 -8.30
N GLU A 125 8.71 4.01 -8.23
CA GLU A 125 9.38 3.06 -9.13
C GLU A 125 8.74 3.02 -10.54
N ALA A 126 7.43 3.18 -10.62
CA ALA A 126 6.73 3.23 -11.90
C ALA A 126 7.18 4.44 -12.73
N LEU A 127 7.28 5.62 -12.14
CA LEU A 127 7.72 6.85 -12.85
C LEU A 127 9.10 6.73 -13.52
N LYS A 128 9.94 5.81 -13.08
CA LYS A 128 11.25 5.55 -13.72
C LYS A 128 11.11 4.80 -15.06
N LYS A 129 9.96 4.16 -15.32
CA LYS A 129 9.79 3.20 -16.42
C LYS A 129 8.52 3.44 -17.25
N THR A 130 7.55 4.21 -16.74
CA THR A 130 6.25 4.42 -17.37
C THR A 130 6.15 5.79 -18.01
N LYS A 131 5.25 5.94 -19.00
CA LYS A 131 4.93 7.22 -19.63
C LYS A 131 4.09 8.11 -18.71
N ALA A 132 3.19 7.50 -17.94
CA ALA A 132 2.29 8.21 -17.04
C ALA A 132 1.91 7.37 -15.82
N VAL A 133 1.72 8.04 -14.68
CA VAL A 133 1.19 7.46 -13.45
C VAL A 133 -0.01 8.30 -13.01
N TYR A 134 -1.18 7.67 -12.98
CA TYR A 134 -2.42 8.24 -12.45
C TYR A 134 -2.71 7.65 -11.09
N VAL A 135 -3.05 8.49 -10.12
CA VAL A 135 -3.36 8.07 -8.76
C VAL A 135 -4.77 8.48 -8.40
N PHE A 136 -5.61 7.52 -8.09
CA PHE A 136 -7.00 7.68 -7.69
C PHE A 136 -7.09 7.47 -6.18
N ILE A 137 -7.40 8.53 -5.42
CA ILE A 137 -7.48 8.50 -3.96
C ILE A 137 -8.93 8.64 -3.53
N GLY A 138 -9.46 7.61 -2.89
CA GLY A 138 -10.81 7.58 -2.32
C GLY A 138 -10.80 7.59 -0.80
N ALA A 139 -11.70 8.39 -0.21
CA ALA A 139 -11.93 8.43 1.22
C ALA A 139 -13.39 8.81 1.55
N LYS A 140 -13.79 8.67 2.82
CA LYS A 140 -15.11 9.12 3.26
C LYS A 140 -15.19 10.64 3.33
N THR A 141 -14.12 11.28 3.81
CA THR A 141 -14.05 12.73 4.04
C THR A 141 -12.67 13.28 3.69
N HIS A 142 -12.56 14.60 3.53
CA HIS A 142 -11.28 15.30 3.32
C HIS A 142 -10.22 14.94 4.38
N GLY A 143 -10.60 14.85 5.66
CA GLY A 143 -9.66 14.54 6.74
C GLY A 143 -8.99 13.15 6.65
N GLN A 144 -9.46 12.29 5.76
CA GLN A 144 -8.88 10.98 5.47
C GLN A 144 -8.08 10.95 4.16
N ILE A 145 -8.02 12.06 3.41
CA ILE A 145 -7.13 12.19 2.25
C ILE A 145 -5.73 12.48 2.76
N ILE A 146 -4.82 11.54 2.54
CA ILE A 146 -3.41 11.64 2.90
C ILE A 146 -2.53 11.42 1.69
N CYS A 147 -1.32 11.94 1.71
CA CYS A 147 -0.30 11.78 0.68
C CYS A 147 -0.63 12.37 -0.71
N GLU A 148 -1.75 13.09 -0.89
CA GLU A 148 -2.11 13.66 -2.19
C GLU A 148 -0.95 14.53 -2.74
N GLU A 149 -0.44 15.43 -1.92
CA GLU A 149 0.65 16.33 -2.31
C GLU A 149 1.96 15.57 -2.58
N GLU A 150 2.26 14.52 -1.83
CA GLU A 150 3.44 13.67 -2.08
C GLU A 150 3.41 13.04 -3.49
N PHE A 151 2.24 12.61 -3.96
CA PHE A 151 2.09 12.06 -5.31
C PHE A 151 2.19 13.14 -6.39
N ARG A 152 1.63 14.34 -6.15
CA ARG A 152 1.75 15.48 -7.08
C ARG A 152 3.20 15.90 -7.24
N GLN A 153 3.95 16.00 -6.14
CA GLN A 153 5.38 16.32 -6.14
C GLN A 153 6.24 15.28 -6.85
N LEU A 154 5.82 14.01 -6.84
CA LEU A 154 6.46 12.97 -7.64
C LEU A 154 6.22 13.13 -9.15
N GLY A 155 5.24 13.95 -9.58
CA GLY A 155 4.84 14.09 -10.98
C GLY A 155 3.68 13.19 -11.40
N CYS A 156 2.95 12.60 -10.45
CA CYS A 156 1.75 11.84 -10.75
C CYS A 156 0.56 12.74 -11.03
N GLN A 157 -0.36 12.27 -11.87
CA GLN A 157 -1.68 12.89 -12.04
C GLN A 157 -2.62 12.34 -10.97
N VAL A 158 -3.10 13.20 -10.05
CA VAL A 158 -3.89 12.77 -8.90
C VAL A 158 -5.35 13.17 -9.06
N LEU A 159 -6.24 12.18 -8.94
CA LEU A 159 -7.68 12.32 -8.90
C LEU A 159 -8.18 11.92 -7.50
N VAL A 160 -9.03 12.76 -6.91
CA VAL A 160 -9.53 12.58 -5.55
C VAL A 160 -11.05 12.49 -5.57
N ALA A 161 -11.60 11.54 -4.79
CA ALA A 161 -13.02 11.48 -4.50
C ALA A 161 -13.26 11.32 -2.99
N THR A 162 -14.29 11.99 -2.49
CA THR A 162 -14.79 11.75 -1.13
C THR A 162 -16.29 11.45 -1.17
N GLU A 163 -16.72 10.47 -0.37
CA GLU A 163 -18.14 10.07 -0.35
C GLU A 163 -19.07 11.24 -0.01
N ASN A 164 -18.63 12.09 0.93
CA ASN A 164 -19.40 13.26 1.35
C ASN A 164 -19.18 14.52 0.49
N GLY A 165 -18.23 14.51 -0.45
CA GLY A 165 -17.94 15.64 -1.34
C GLY A 165 -17.12 16.78 -0.70
N THR A 166 -16.44 16.52 0.42
CA THR A 166 -15.61 17.56 1.10
C THR A 166 -14.25 17.78 0.45
N ALA A 167 -13.80 16.88 -0.43
CA ALA A 167 -12.62 17.05 -1.27
C ALA A 167 -12.80 16.30 -2.61
N GLY A 168 -12.26 16.86 -3.67
CA GLY A 168 -12.34 16.29 -5.00
C GLY A 168 -13.78 16.12 -5.51
N LYS A 169 -14.04 15.05 -6.28
CA LYS A 169 -15.39 14.73 -6.76
C LYS A 169 -16.17 13.99 -5.66
N LYS A 170 -17.46 14.32 -5.51
CA LYS A 170 -18.35 13.59 -4.59
C LYS A 170 -18.67 12.22 -5.16
N GLY A 171 -18.50 11.17 -4.38
CA GLY A 171 -18.82 9.78 -4.74
C GLY A 171 -17.68 8.82 -4.45
N LEU A 172 -17.76 7.63 -5.03
CA LEU A 172 -16.77 6.59 -4.86
C LEU A 172 -15.61 6.75 -5.87
N ILE A 173 -14.42 6.44 -5.47
CA ILE A 173 -13.25 6.50 -6.36
C ILE A 173 -13.34 5.51 -7.52
N THR A 174 -14.10 4.43 -7.35
CA THR A 174 -14.39 3.45 -8.40
C THR A 174 -15.22 4.04 -9.54
N ASP A 175 -16.11 4.99 -9.25
CA ASP A 175 -16.91 5.68 -10.26
C ASP A 175 -16.01 6.60 -11.10
N ILE A 176 -15.08 7.30 -10.42
CA ILE A 176 -14.09 8.16 -11.08
C ILE A 176 -13.15 7.34 -11.97
N LEU A 177 -12.69 6.18 -11.48
CA LEU A 177 -11.88 5.26 -12.27
C LEU A 177 -12.63 4.81 -13.54
N ASN A 178 -13.88 4.38 -13.40
CA ASN A 178 -14.67 3.90 -14.52
C ASN A 178 -14.96 5.00 -15.56
N GLU A 179 -15.25 6.22 -15.10
CA GLU A 179 -15.43 7.40 -15.95
C GLU A 179 -14.13 7.72 -16.70
N PHE A 180 -12.99 7.76 -16.00
CA PHE A 180 -11.67 8.00 -16.58
C PHE A 180 -11.35 6.99 -17.68
N LEU A 181 -11.58 5.70 -17.43
CA LEU A 181 -11.35 4.62 -18.40
C LEU A 181 -12.31 4.63 -19.58
N SER A 182 -13.42 5.35 -19.47
CA SER A 182 -14.43 5.42 -20.53
C SER A 182 -14.32 6.68 -21.38
N SER A 183 -13.76 7.78 -20.85
CA SER A 183 -13.82 9.11 -21.51
C SER A 183 -12.49 9.86 -21.53
N SER A 184 -11.55 9.57 -20.64
CA SER A 184 -10.36 10.41 -20.46
C SER A 184 -9.05 9.75 -20.91
N ILE A 185 -9.08 8.47 -21.21
CA ILE A 185 -7.92 7.73 -21.72
C ILE A 185 -8.20 7.24 -23.15
N GLU A 186 -7.23 7.36 -24.04
CA GLU A 186 -7.37 6.87 -25.40
C GLU A 186 -7.44 5.33 -25.43
N ARG A 187 -8.18 4.76 -26.38
CA ARG A 187 -8.32 3.30 -26.50
C ARG A 187 -6.99 2.60 -26.74
N SER A 188 -6.07 3.24 -27.46
CA SER A 188 -4.68 2.76 -27.66
C SER A 188 -3.91 2.61 -26.34
N ASP A 189 -4.13 3.50 -25.38
CA ASP A 189 -3.45 3.54 -24.10
C ASP A 189 -4.03 2.54 -23.09
N LEU A 190 -5.29 2.10 -23.26
CA LEU A 190 -5.87 1.03 -22.43
C LEU A 190 -5.04 -0.26 -22.48
N GLY A 191 -4.60 -0.65 -23.70
CA GLY A 191 -3.74 -1.82 -23.90
C GLY A 191 -2.34 -1.71 -23.27
N LEU A 192 -1.90 -0.47 -23.02
CA LEU A 192 -0.62 -0.14 -22.40
C LEU A 192 -0.73 0.06 -20.88
N SER A 193 -1.94 -0.03 -20.32
CA SER A 193 -2.25 0.26 -18.93
C SER A 193 -2.25 -0.98 -18.04
N ALA A 194 -1.98 -0.79 -16.75
CA ALA A 194 -2.30 -1.74 -15.69
C ALA A 194 -2.86 -1.02 -14.47
N ILE A 195 -3.76 -1.69 -13.75
CA ILE A 195 -4.35 -1.19 -12.50
C ILE A 195 -3.63 -1.85 -11.33
N TYR A 196 -3.28 -1.04 -10.34
CA TYR A 196 -2.67 -1.43 -9.08
C TYR A 196 -3.52 -0.88 -7.96
N THR A 197 -4.04 -1.72 -7.08
CA THR A 197 -5.00 -1.25 -6.09
C THR A 197 -4.76 -1.83 -4.71
N CYS A 198 -5.04 -1.01 -3.68
CA CYS A 198 -5.06 -1.40 -2.28
C CYS A 198 -6.12 -0.59 -1.53
N GLY A 199 -6.82 -1.23 -0.59
CA GLY A 199 -7.87 -0.60 0.20
C GLY A 199 -8.95 -1.58 0.67
N PRO A 200 -10.15 -1.09 1.01
CA PRO A 200 -11.24 -1.92 1.49
C PRO A 200 -11.66 -3.01 0.49
N ARG A 201 -11.95 -4.21 1.00
CA ARG A 201 -12.29 -5.38 0.17
C ARG A 201 -13.41 -5.11 -0.85
N ALA A 202 -14.43 -4.34 -0.46
CA ALA A 202 -15.53 -3.96 -1.36
C ALA A 202 -15.01 -3.12 -2.55
N MET A 203 -14.12 -2.15 -2.30
CA MET A 203 -13.48 -1.36 -3.37
C MET A 203 -12.64 -2.25 -4.28
N LEU A 204 -11.81 -3.13 -3.72
CA LEU A 204 -10.94 -4.03 -4.49
C LEU A 204 -11.76 -4.93 -5.43
N LYS A 205 -12.92 -5.42 -4.96
CA LYS A 205 -13.85 -6.21 -5.79
C LYS A 205 -14.35 -5.40 -6.99
N VAL A 206 -14.87 -4.20 -6.76
CA VAL A 206 -15.39 -3.33 -7.83
C VAL A 206 -14.27 -2.95 -8.82
N VAL A 207 -13.08 -2.60 -8.33
CA VAL A 207 -11.93 -2.30 -9.19
C VAL A 207 -11.55 -3.52 -10.05
N SER A 208 -11.61 -4.74 -9.48
CA SER A 208 -11.35 -5.97 -10.21
C SER A 208 -12.38 -6.24 -11.31
N GLU A 209 -13.66 -5.96 -11.03
CA GLU A 209 -14.75 -6.08 -12.00
C GLU A 209 -14.60 -5.07 -13.15
N ILE A 210 -14.26 -3.81 -12.85
CA ILE A 210 -13.96 -2.77 -13.85
C ILE A 210 -12.77 -3.20 -14.71
N ALA A 211 -11.68 -3.68 -14.10
CA ALA A 211 -10.49 -4.13 -14.80
C ALA A 211 -10.81 -5.28 -15.77
N GLN A 212 -11.60 -6.25 -15.31
CA GLN A 212 -12.05 -7.38 -16.14
C GLN A 212 -12.90 -6.92 -17.33
N GLN A 213 -13.89 -6.04 -17.11
CA GLN A 213 -14.75 -5.49 -18.16
C GLN A 213 -13.96 -4.72 -19.22
N LYS A 214 -12.93 -3.99 -18.80
CA LYS A 214 -12.06 -3.19 -19.68
C LYS A 214 -10.85 -4.00 -20.23
N GLN A 215 -10.70 -5.25 -19.83
CA GLN A 215 -9.58 -6.13 -20.19
C GLN A 215 -8.19 -5.54 -19.83
N ILE A 216 -8.12 -4.84 -18.70
CA ILE A 216 -6.90 -4.23 -18.19
C ILE A 216 -6.31 -5.15 -17.09
N PRO A 217 -5.01 -5.53 -17.16
CA PRO A 217 -4.37 -6.27 -16.08
C PRO A 217 -4.50 -5.53 -14.74
N CYS A 218 -4.87 -6.26 -13.69
CA CYS A 218 -5.08 -5.68 -12.37
C CYS A 218 -4.33 -6.48 -11.29
N GLN A 219 -3.50 -5.80 -10.51
CA GLN A 219 -2.84 -6.33 -9.33
C GLN A 219 -3.44 -5.69 -8.09
N ILE A 220 -3.81 -6.51 -7.11
CA ILE A 220 -4.41 -6.09 -5.85
C ILE A 220 -3.51 -6.44 -4.68
N SER A 221 -3.33 -5.50 -3.76
CA SER A 221 -2.69 -5.76 -2.47
C SER A 221 -3.76 -6.05 -1.43
N LEU A 222 -3.72 -7.26 -0.87
CA LEU A 222 -4.66 -7.71 0.15
C LEU A 222 -4.09 -7.51 1.54
N GLU A 223 -4.93 -7.01 2.44
CA GLU A 223 -4.65 -6.97 3.88
C GLU A 223 -5.19 -8.25 4.55
N ALA A 224 -4.43 -8.79 5.49
CA ALA A 224 -4.83 -9.92 6.30
C ALA A 224 -4.26 -9.80 7.71
N TRP A 225 -4.96 -10.37 8.68
CA TRP A 225 -4.41 -10.56 10.02
C TRP A 225 -3.19 -11.48 9.95
N MET A 226 -2.08 -11.03 10.50
CA MET A 226 -0.81 -11.78 10.46
C MET A 226 -0.28 -12.03 11.86
N ALA A 227 0.18 -13.26 12.09
CA ALA A 227 0.96 -13.60 13.27
C ALA A 227 2.45 -13.68 12.93
N CYS A 228 2.89 -14.70 12.19
CA CYS A 228 4.32 -14.91 11.92
C CYS A 228 4.90 -14.02 10.79
N GLY A 229 4.12 -13.73 9.76
CA GLY A 229 4.58 -13.01 8.56
C GLY A 229 5.50 -13.81 7.62
N LEU A 230 5.71 -15.09 7.87
CA LEU A 230 6.69 -15.95 7.21
C LEU A 230 6.08 -17.24 6.58
N GLY A 231 4.75 -17.31 6.42
CA GLY A 231 4.07 -18.47 5.85
C GLY A 231 3.83 -19.64 6.83
N ALA A 232 4.49 -19.67 7.99
CA ALA A 232 4.50 -20.84 8.88
C ALA A 232 3.17 -21.08 9.61
N CYS A 233 2.51 -20.03 10.13
CA CYS A 233 1.31 -20.18 10.98
C CYS A 233 0.01 -20.33 10.17
N LYS A 234 0.02 -20.03 8.87
CA LYS A 234 -1.12 -20.05 7.94
C LYS A 234 -2.32 -19.16 8.34
N GLY A 235 -2.16 -18.26 9.33
CA GLY A 235 -3.21 -17.37 9.82
C GLY A 235 -3.67 -16.29 8.83
N CYS A 236 -2.84 -15.95 7.83
CA CYS A 236 -3.15 -14.95 6.81
C CYS A 236 -3.66 -15.58 5.49
N ALA A 237 -4.32 -16.74 5.56
CA ALA A 237 -4.85 -17.44 4.40
C ALA A 237 -5.98 -16.65 3.73
N VAL A 238 -5.92 -16.53 2.40
CA VAL A 238 -7.02 -16.01 1.56
C VAL A 238 -7.45 -17.07 0.56
N ASP A 239 -8.73 -17.09 0.23
CA ASP A 239 -9.27 -18.02 -0.77
C ASP A 239 -9.00 -17.49 -2.18
N THR A 240 -8.39 -18.32 -3.00
CA THR A 240 -8.11 -18.01 -4.40
C THR A 240 -8.68 -19.12 -5.31
N LYS A 241 -8.77 -18.86 -6.60
CA LYS A 241 -9.19 -19.87 -7.58
C LYS A 241 -8.26 -21.10 -7.60
N LYS A 242 -7.04 -20.96 -7.08
CA LYS A 242 -6.02 -22.02 -6.98
C LYS A 242 -5.87 -22.55 -5.55
N GLY A 243 -6.92 -22.43 -4.71
CA GLY A 243 -6.93 -22.81 -3.31
C GLY A 243 -6.38 -21.72 -2.38
N TYR A 244 -6.25 -22.06 -1.09
CA TYR A 244 -5.78 -21.11 -0.08
C TYR A 244 -4.32 -20.70 -0.30
N LYS A 245 -4.06 -19.39 -0.22
CA LYS A 245 -2.73 -18.79 -0.32
C LYS A 245 -2.46 -17.92 0.89
N MET A 246 -1.20 -17.93 1.37
CA MET A 246 -0.77 -17.11 2.50
C MET A 246 -0.37 -15.73 2.01
N VAL A 247 -1.06 -14.68 2.49
CA VAL A 247 -0.79 -13.30 2.11
C VAL A 247 0.67 -12.91 2.42
N CYS A 248 1.22 -13.37 3.54
CA CYS A 248 2.60 -13.04 3.92
C CYS A 248 3.68 -13.78 3.13
N GLU A 249 3.34 -14.78 2.34
CA GLU A 249 4.31 -15.62 1.60
C GLU A 249 4.27 -15.32 0.10
N VAL A 250 3.11 -15.56 -0.53
CA VAL A 250 2.93 -15.37 -1.97
C VAL A 250 2.28 -14.03 -2.33
N GLY A 251 1.61 -13.37 -1.36
CA GLY A 251 1.11 -12.01 -1.42
C GLY A 251 2.09 -11.03 -0.75
N PRO A 252 1.65 -9.82 -0.35
CA PRO A 252 0.27 -9.35 -0.32
C PRO A 252 -0.32 -9.02 -1.69
N VAL A 253 0.50 -8.94 -2.74
CA VAL A 253 0.06 -8.60 -4.09
C VAL A 253 -0.32 -9.85 -4.86
N PHE A 254 -1.54 -9.84 -5.42
CA PHE A 254 -2.10 -10.92 -6.23
C PHE A 254 -2.64 -10.37 -7.56
N SER A 255 -2.73 -11.22 -8.58
CA SER A 255 -3.59 -10.90 -9.72
C SER A 255 -5.05 -10.87 -9.27
N ALA A 256 -5.80 -9.84 -9.69
CA ALA A 256 -7.22 -9.74 -9.37
C ALA A 256 -8.03 -10.94 -9.86
N GLU A 257 -7.59 -11.56 -10.95
CA GLU A 257 -8.21 -12.75 -11.55
C GLU A 257 -8.11 -14.00 -10.67
N ASP A 258 -7.09 -14.09 -9.81
CA ASP A 258 -6.87 -15.25 -8.94
C ASP A 258 -7.76 -15.24 -7.69
N ILE A 259 -8.36 -14.11 -7.31
CA ILE A 259 -9.11 -13.97 -6.05
C ILE A 259 -10.55 -14.45 -6.20
N LYS A 260 -11.05 -15.13 -5.17
CA LYS A 260 -12.47 -15.39 -4.95
C LYS A 260 -13.05 -14.29 -4.05
N TRP A 261 -13.99 -13.55 -4.60
CA TRP A 261 -14.66 -12.42 -3.91
C TRP A 261 -15.84 -12.84 -3.05
#